data_a9a45ee2b90d533e4399509e1a5b6846
#
_entry.id   a9a45ee2b90d533e4399509e1a5b6846
#
_cell.length_a   1.000
_cell.length_b   1.000
_cell.length_c   1.000
_cell.angle_alpha   90.00
_cell.angle_beta   90.00
_cell.angle_gamma   90.00
#
_symmetry.space_group_name_H-M   'P 1'
#
loop_
_entity.id
_entity.type
_entity.pdbx_description
1 polymer ?
#
loop_
_entity_poly.entity_id
_entity_poly.type
_entity_poly.pdbx_seq_one_letter_code
_entity_poly.pdbx_strand_id
1 'polypeptide(L)'
;MGARMVREVASKTSDVAGDGTTTATVMAEAIFNEGLKAVVAGVNPVQLKNGIEKAVKDITEKLHSMAVKVKDKEAMANVASIAANNDREIGNLLADAMDKVGKDGVITVDEGKSLQTEQEWVEGMQFDRGYLSPYFVTDAASMEAVLEDAYVLVYEKKVSNIKDLVPMLEKVVQQGKPLLIIAEDVDGEALATLVINRLRGTFTCCAVKAPGYGDRRKAMMEDIAILTGGTAIFEALGIKLDSVDLTYLGRAKKVIVDKDNTTIIEGAGKSVDIKSRIDQIRREIENTTSDYDREKLEERLAKLAGGVAKVNVGAATESEMKEKKARVEDALHATRAAVEEGILPGGGVALLRASSAVSPAADMAADEKVGYGIVVRACRAPLTMIAQNAGQDGGIVCEKVLSHKGNMGYNALTDTYEDLVKSGVIDPTKVTRTALANAASVSTLLLTSDALIADKPKAEKGGKATGGDHDMY
;
A
#
# COMPACT_ATOMS: atom_id res chain seq x y z
N MET A 1 3.30 13.51 -21.89
CA MET A 1 3.56 13.94 -20.49
C MET A 1 2.26 14.06 -19.70
N GLY A 2 1.25 14.80 -20.13
CA GLY A 2 -0.01 14.95 -19.37
C GLY A 2 -0.65 13.64 -18.91
N ALA A 3 -0.79 12.66 -19.80
CA ALA A 3 -1.33 11.34 -19.45
C ALA A 3 -0.51 10.61 -18.38
N ARG A 4 0.82 10.80 -18.31
CA ARG A 4 1.66 10.25 -17.25
C ARG A 4 1.38 10.92 -15.91
N MET A 5 1.12 12.23 -15.89
CA MET A 5 0.80 12.94 -14.66
C MET A 5 -0.57 12.51 -14.10
N VAL A 6 -1.57 12.32 -14.97
CA VAL A 6 -2.86 11.78 -14.56
C VAL A 6 -2.71 10.34 -14.03
N ARG A 7 -1.89 9.50 -14.70
CA ARG A 7 -1.58 8.16 -14.18
C ARG A 7 -0.91 8.21 -12.81
N GLU A 8 -0.04 9.20 -12.58
CA GLU A 8 0.61 9.38 -11.29
C GLU A 8 -0.38 9.73 -10.17
N VAL A 9 -1.46 10.47 -10.47
CA VAL A 9 -2.55 10.69 -9.48
C VAL A 9 -3.13 9.35 -9.01
N ALA A 10 -3.48 8.49 -9.95
CA ALA A 10 -4.04 7.17 -9.64
C ALA A 10 -3.02 6.29 -8.87
N SER A 11 -1.78 6.20 -9.36
CA SER A 11 -0.73 5.38 -8.72
C SER A 11 -0.44 5.83 -7.30
N LYS A 12 -0.21 7.14 -7.06
CA LYS A 12 0.03 7.65 -5.71
C LYS A 12 -1.15 7.43 -4.76
N THR A 13 -2.37 7.45 -5.28
CA THR A 13 -3.56 7.19 -4.45
C THR A 13 -3.62 5.73 -4.06
N SER A 14 -3.36 4.81 -5.00
CA SER A 14 -3.24 3.39 -4.72
C SER A 14 -2.11 3.08 -3.75
N ASP A 15 -0.92 3.68 -3.94
CA ASP A 15 0.25 3.47 -3.07
C ASP A 15 0.00 3.84 -1.60
N VAL A 16 -0.81 4.89 -1.35
CA VAL A 16 -1.06 5.41 0.01
C VAL A 16 -2.30 4.78 0.64
N ALA A 17 -3.36 4.59 -0.13
CA ALA A 17 -4.68 4.19 0.37
C ALA A 17 -5.14 2.82 -0.15
N GLY A 18 -4.42 2.25 -1.11
CA GLY A 18 -4.70 0.96 -1.73
C GLY A 18 -5.91 0.93 -2.67
N ASP A 19 -6.64 2.03 -2.77
CA ASP A 19 -7.84 2.19 -3.59
C ASP A 19 -8.05 3.67 -3.96
N GLY A 20 -9.15 4.00 -4.65
CA GLY A 20 -9.55 5.37 -4.98
C GLY A 20 -8.94 5.94 -6.27
N THR A 21 -8.34 5.12 -7.11
CA THR A 21 -7.70 5.52 -8.37
C THR A 21 -8.66 6.24 -9.32
N THR A 22 -9.88 5.75 -9.47
CA THR A 22 -10.92 6.34 -10.31
C THR A 22 -11.41 7.66 -9.74
N THR A 23 -11.70 7.72 -8.44
CA THR A 23 -12.13 8.96 -7.75
C THR A 23 -11.07 10.04 -7.89
N ALA A 24 -9.79 9.70 -7.68
CA ALA A 24 -8.68 10.64 -7.82
C ALA A 24 -8.56 11.18 -9.24
N THR A 25 -8.75 10.34 -10.27
CA THR A 25 -8.70 10.73 -11.68
C THR A 25 -9.85 11.67 -12.04
N VAL A 26 -11.09 11.35 -11.64
CA VAL A 26 -12.28 12.19 -11.86
C VAL A 26 -12.12 13.55 -11.16
N MET A 27 -11.62 13.55 -9.93
CA MET A 27 -11.35 14.78 -9.20
C MET A 27 -10.25 15.63 -9.85
N ALA A 28 -9.17 15.01 -10.33
CA ALA A 28 -8.08 15.71 -11.01
C ALA A 28 -8.58 16.37 -12.31
N GLU A 29 -9.39 15.68 -13.09
CA GLU A 29 -10.03 16.23 -14.29
C GLU A 29 -10.88 17.45 -13.94
N ALA A 30 -11.76 17.33 -12.94
CA ALA A 30 -12.66 18.40 -12.53
C ALA A 30 -11.88 19.65 -12.05
N ILE A 31 -10.88 19.48 -11.20
CA ILE A 31 -10.05 20.57 -10.67
C ILE A 31 -9.26 21.22 -11.81
N PHE A 32 -8.63 20.41 -12.67
CA PHE A 32 -7.80 20.91 -13.77
C PHE A 32 -8.64 21.72 -14.79
N ASN A 33 -9.78 21.19 -15.23
CA ASN A 33 -10.63 21.86 -16.23
C ASN A 33 -11.17 23.18 -15.71
N GLU A 34 -11.62 23.26 -14.47
CA GLU A 34 -12.10 24.52 -13.85
C GLU A 34 -10.93 25.48 -13.60
N GLY A 35 -9.78 24.97 -13.16
CA GLY A 35 -8.57 25.76 -12.93
C GLY A 35 -8.03 26.36 -14.23
N LEU A 36 -8.00 25.60 -15.32
CA LEU A 36 -7.57 26.07 -16.62
C LEU A 36 -8.43 27.24 -17.12
N LYS A 37 -9.77 27.14 -16.96
CA LYS A 37 -10.68 28.23 -17.31
C LYS A 37 -10.36 29.51 -16.52
N ALA A 38 -10.06 29.36 -15.22
CA ALA A 38 -9.70 30.49 -14.36
C ALA A 38 -8.36 31.14 -14.76
N VAL A 39 -7.34 30.33 -15.04
CA VAL A 39 -6.02 30.82 -15.48
C VAL A 39 -6.13 31.55 -16.83
N VAL A 40 -6.87 30.98 -17.79
CA VAL A 40 -7.13 31.64 -19.09
C VAL A 40 -7.91 32.95 -18.92
N ALA A 41 -8.76 33.04 -17.90
CA ALA A 41 -9.49 34.28 -17.55
C ALA A 41 -8.60 35.31 -16.81
N GLY A 42 -7.32 35.03 -16.56
CA GLY A 42 -6.35 35.95 -15.98
C GLY A 42 -6.17 35.85 -14.47
N VAL A 43 -6.69 34.81 -13.82
CA VAL A 43 -6.44 34.52 -12.39
C VAL A 43 -4.99 34.13 -12.20
N ASN A 44 -4.33 34.65 -11.17
CA ASN A 44 -2.94 34.34 -10.88
C ASN A 44 -2.78 32.84 -10.48
N PRO A 45 -1.99 32.02 -11.22
CA PRO A 45 -1.91 30.59 -10.97
C PRO A 45 -1.37 30.23 -9.58
N VAL A 46 -0.47 31.05 -9.02
CA VAL A 46 0.11 30.78 -7.68
C VAL A 46 -0.95 31.04 -6.60
N GLN A 47 -1.71 32.13 -6.69
CA GLN A 47 -2.80 32.40 -5.76
C GLN A 47 -3.93 31.37 -5.91
N LEU A 48 -4.24 30.97 -7.13
CA LEU A 48 -5.19 29.90 -7.42
C LEU A 48 -4.79 28.60 -6.69
N LYS A 49 -3.52 28.20 -6.83
CA LYS A 49 -2.93 27.05 -6.13
C LYS A 49 -3.12 27.17 -4.61
N ASN A 50 -2.76 28.31 -4.02
CA ASN A 50 -2.89 28.52 -2.58
C ASN A 50 -4.34 28.36 -2.11
N GLY A 51 -5.30 28.84 -2.90
CA GLY A 51 -6.72 28.66 -2.64
C GLY A 51 -7.18 27.21 -2.71
N ILE A 52 -6.70 26.47 -3.72
CA ILE A 52 -6.95 25.02 -3.87
C ILE A 52 -6.40 24.26 -2.64
N GLU A 53 -5.17 24.52 -2.22
CA GLU A 53 -4.54 23.84 -1.08
C GLU A 53 -5.28 24.11 0.24
N LYS A 54 -5.74 25.35 0.47
CA LYS A 54 -6.57 25.70 1.64
C LYS A 54 -7.89 24.94 1.63
N ALA A 55 -8.59 24.90 0.50
CA ALA A 55 -9.85 24.16 0.38
C ALA A 55 -9.68 22.66 0.63
N VAL A 56 -8.62 22.04 0.09
CA VAL A 56 -8.29 20.63 0.33
C VAL A 56 -8.08 20.36 1.81
N LYS A 57 -7.34 21.24 2.50
CA LYS A 57 -7.11 21.12 3.94
C LYS A 57 -8.43 21.16 4.72
N ASP A 58 -9.25 22.18 4.51
CA ASP A 58 -10.53 22.37 5.22
C ASP A 58 -11.50 21.20 4.96
N ILE A 59 -11.59 20.74 3.71
CA ILE A 59 -12.43 19.59 3.34
C ILE A 59 -11.91 18.31 3.98
N THR A 60 -10.58 18.09 4.01
CA THR A 60 -9.97 16.93 4.66
C THR A 60 -10.24 16.90 6.16
N GLU A 61 -10.11 18.03 6.86
CA GLU A 61 -10.46 18.16 8.27
C GLU A 61 -11.95 17.86 8.49
N LYS A 62 -12.80 18.31 7.58
CA LYS A 62 -14.24 18.02 7.64
C LYS A 62 -14.54 16.55 7.42
N LEU A 63 -13.90 15.87 6.46
CA LEU A 63 -14.02 14.43 6.25
C LEU A 63 -13.62 13.65 7.50
N HIS A 64 -12.49 13.99 8.13
CA HIS A 64 -12.08 13.36 9.40
C HIS A 64 -13.13 13.55 10.51
N SER A 65 -13.74 14.75 10.61
CA SER A 65 -14.80 15.00 11.61
C SER A 65 -16.09 14.22 11.35
N MET A 66 -16.32 13.78 10.12
CA MET A 66 -17.49 12.98 9.72
C MET A 66 -17.25 11.48 9.82
N ALA A 67 -15.99 11.06 9.93
CA ALA A 67 -15.60 9.66 9.93
C ALA A 67 -16.17 8.89 11.12
N VAL A 68 -16.72 7.70 10.85
CA VAL A 68 -17.22 6.75 11.84
C VAL A 68 -16.21 5.63 11.99
N LYS A 69 -15.74 5.38 13.22
CA LYS A 69 -14.78 4.30 13.48
C LYS A 69 -15.39 2.93 13.21
N VAL A 70 -14.68 2.10 12.49
CA VAL A 70 -15.00 0.68 12.31
C VAL A 70 -14.67 -0.06 13.62
N LYS A 71 -15.70 -0.62 14.26
CA LYS A 71 -15.56 -1.24 15.60
C LYS A 71 -15.83 -2.73 15.60
N ASP A 72 -16.53 -3.23 14.63
CA ASP A 72 -17.00 -4.61 14.59
C ASP A 72 -16.70 -5.29 13.26
N LYS A 73 -16.77 -6.60 13.30
CA LYS A 73 -16.49 -7.49 12.16
C LYS A 73 -17.47 -7.28 11.00
N GLU A 74 -18.75 -6.95 11.32
CA GLU A 74 -19.76 -6.72 10.29
C GLU A 74 -19.46 -5.47 9.48
N ALA A 75 -19.01 -4.39 10.13
CA ALA A 75 -18.57 -3.19 9.43
C ALA A 75 -17.34 -3.46 8.55
N MET A 76 -16.37 -4.26 9.03
CA MET A 76 -15.23 -4.69 8.20
C MET A 76 -15.69 -5.51 6.99
N ALA A 77 -16.61 -6.47 7.17
CA ALA A 77 -17.15 -7.27 6.09
C ALA A 77 -17.91 -6.43 5.06
N ASN A 78 -18.62 -5.39 5.49
CA ASN A 78 -19.32 -4.47 4.58
C ASN A 78 -18.32 -3.68 3.73
N VAL A 79 -17.28 -3.09 4.34
CA VAL A 79 -16.21 -2.40 3.58
C VAL A 79 -15.57 -3.32 2.55
N ALA A 80 -15.13 -4.50 2.99
CA ALA A 80 -14.48 -5.46 2.13
C ALA A 80 -15.39 -5.94 0.99
N SER A 81 -16.69 -6.16 1.26
CA SER A 81 -17.66 -6.56 0.24
C SER A 81 -17.84 -5.49 -0.83
N ILE A 82 -17.98 -4.21 -0.44
CA ILE A 82 -18.13 -3.09 -1.38
C ILE A 82 -16.88 -2.97 -2.27
N ALA A 83 -15.70 -2.99 -1.69
CA ALA A 83 -14.44 -2.92 -2.42
C ALA A 83 -14.21 -4.16 -3.33
N ALA A 84 -14.80 -5.29 -2.97
CA ALA A 84 -14.82 -6.52 -3.77
C ALA A 84 -15.98 -6.59 -4.78
N ASN A 85 -16.53 -5.47 -5.26
CA ASN A 85 -17.66 -5.42 -6.18
C ASN A 85 -18.93 -6.11 -5.65
N ASN A 86 -19.27 -5.89 -4.39
CA ASN A 86 -20.40 -6.51 -3.66
C ASN A 86 -20.27 -8.03 -3.45
N ASP A 87 -19.04 -8.57 -3.49
CA ASP A 87 -18.79 -9.97 -3.17
C ASP A 87 -18.75 -10.18 -1.65
N ARG A 88 -19.86 -10.72 -1.12
CA ARG A 88 -20.02 -11.00 0.32
C ARG A 88 -19.12 -12.13 0.82
N GLU A 89 -18.76 -13.07 -0.04
CA GLU A 89 -17.87 -14.16 0.34
C GLU A 89 -16.47 -13.64 0.62
N ILE A 90 -15.93 -12.84 -0.29
CA ILE A 90 -14.64 -12.14 -0.09
C ILE A 90 -14.71 -11.21 1.14
N GLY A 91 -15.81 -10.47 1.30
CA GLY A 91 -15.98 -9.56 2.43
C GLY A 91 -15.93 -10.27 3.79
N ASN A 92 -16.65 -11.37 3.93
CA ASN A 92 -16.64 -12.16 5.17
C ASN A 92 -15.27 -12.79 5.44
N LEU A 93 -14.64 -13.34 4.40
CA LEU A 93 -13.32 -13.97 4.50
C LEU A 93 -12.25 -12.97 4.98
N LEU A 94 -12.23 -11.76 4.43
CA LEU A 94 -11.29 -10.73 4.87
C LEU A 94 -11.58 -10.20 6.27
N ALA A 95 -12.86 -10.05 6.64
CA ALA A 95 -13.23 -9.67 7.99
C ALA A 95 -12.83 -10.74 9.02
N ASP A 96 -12.97 -12.04 8.70
CA ASP A 96 -12.49 -13.16 9.52
C ASP A 96 -10.97 -13.13 9.68
N ALA A 97 -10.25 -12.83 8.58
CA ALA A 97 -8.81 -12.67 8.60
C ALA A 97 -8.38 -11.55 9.54
N MET A 98 -8.95 -10.35 9.36
CA MET A 98 -8.59 -9.17 10.14
C MET A 98 -8.96 -9.29 11.63
N ASP A 99 -10.09 -9.88 11.94
CA ASP A 99 -10.51 -10.12 13.32
C ASP A 99 -9.52 -11.03 14.06
N LYS A 100 -8.99 -12.02 13.36
CA LYS A 100 -8.07 -13.01 13.94
C LYS A 100 -6.62 -12.51 14.05
N VAL A 101 -6.09 -11.83 13.03
CA VAL A 101 -4.71 -11.28 13.09
C VAL A 101 -4.63 -9.96 13.86
N GLY A 102 -5.76 -9.28 14.05
CA GLY A 102 -5.81 -7.95 14.66
C GLY A 102 -5.46 -6.83 13.68
N LYS A 103 -5.44 -5.60 14.20
CA LYS A 103 -5.25 -4.38 13.38
C LYS A 103 -3.89 -4.31 12.69
N ASP A 104 -2.85 -4.76 13.38
CA ASP A 104 -1.46 -4.74 12.91
C ASP A 104 -1.04 -6.08 12.30
N GLY A 105 -1.99 -7.01 12.13
CA GLY A 105 -1.75 -8.34 11.59
C GLY A 105 -1.52 -8.34 10.09
N VAL A 106 -0.75 -9.31 9.64
CA VAL A 106 -0.39 -9.46 8.23
C VAL A 106 -1.39 -10.37 7.53
N ILE A 107 -1.91 -9.90 6.40
CA ILE A 107 -2.73 -10.70 5.48
C ILE A 107 -2.05 -10.65 4.12
N THR A 108 -1.76 -11.82 3.55
CA THR A 108 -1.22 -11.97 2.20
C THR A 108 -2.23 -12.64 1.30
N VAL A 109 -2.20 -12.30 0.02
CA VAL A 109 -3.09 -12.85 -1.01
C VAL A 109 -2.23 -13.56 -2.03
N ASP A 110 -2.40 -14.88 -2.11
CA ASP A 110 -1.64 -15.74 -3.02
C ASP A 110 -2.57 -16.51 -3.96
N GLU A 111 -2.02 -16.99 -5.05
CA GLU A 111 -2.71 -17.89 -5.98
C GLU A 111 -2.86 -19.28 -5.34
N GLY A 112 -4.09 -19.71 -5.17
CA GLY A 112 -4.42 -21.04 -4.64
C GLY A 112 -4.29 -22.13 -5.71
N LYS A 113 -4.26 -23.37 -5.26
CA LYS A 113 -4.26 -24.56 -6.15
C LYS A 113 -5.65 -25.19 -6.27
N SER A 114 -6.60 -24.72 -5.49
CA SER A 114 -7.99 -25.21 -5.46
C SER A 114 -8.91 -24.31 -6.28
N LEU A 115 -10.13 -24.78 -6.57
CA LEU A 115 -11.18 -23.97 -7.20
C LEU A 115 -11.82 -22.99 -6.22
N GLN A 116 -11.72 -23.27 -4.92
CA GLN A 116 -12.28 -22.43 -3.85
C GLN A 116 -11.20 -21.55 -3.24
N THR A 117 -11.58 -20.36 -2.84
CA THR A 117 -10.71 -19.48 -2.06
C THR A 117 -10.64 -19.97 -0.63
N GLU A 118 -9.44 -20.23 -0.14
CA GLU A 118 -9.20 -20.79 1.19
C GLU A 118 -8.35 -19.83 2.03
N GLN A 119 -8.48 -19.93 3.34
CA GLN A 119 -7.74 -19.15 4.30
C GLN A 119 -6.87 -20.07 5.15
N GLU A 120 -5.59 -19.77 5.22
CA GLU A 120 -4.61 -20.49 5.99
C GLU A 120 -3.91 -19.55 7.00
N TRP A 121 -3.58 -20.07 8.16
CA TRP A 121 -2.89 -19.34 9.21
C TRP A 121 -1.49 -19.89 9.36
N VAL A 122 -0.49 -19.04 9.18
CA VAL A 122 0.91 -19.46 9.20
C VAL A 122 1.72 -18.57 10.14
N GLU A 123 2.81 -19.13 10.66
CA GLU A 123 3.77 -18.37 11.44
C GLU A 123 4.51 -17.39 10.52
N GLY A 124 4.65 -16.13 10.94
CA GLY A 124 5.27 -15.09 10.16
C GLY A 124 5.24 -13.74 10.85
N MET A 125 5.93 -12.77 10.29
CA MET A 125 5.87 -11.39 10.77
C MET A 125 6.17 -10.39 9.67
N GLN A 126 5.73 -9.15 9.86
CA GLN A 126 6.08 -8.01 9.03
C GLN A 126 6.79 -6.94 9.86
N PHE A 127 7.75 -6.26 9.25
CA PHE A 127 8.38 -5.07 9.82
C PHE A 127 8.61 -3.98 8.76
N ASP A 128 8.64 -2.76 9.20
CA ASP A 128 8.64 -1.53 8.40
C ASP A 128 10.06 -1.18 7.91
N ARG A 129 10.62 -2.03 7.06
CA ARG A 129 11.85 -1.80 6.30
C ARG A 129 11.71 -2.43 4.92
N GLY A 130 11.82 -1.63 3.89
CA GLY A 130 11.81 -2.09 2.50
C GLY A 130 13.21 -2.37 1.97
N TYR A 131 13.27 -2.72 0.70
CA TYR A 131 14.54 -3.02 0.02
C TYR A 131 15.47 -1.80 -0.08
N LEU A 132 16.77 -2.04 0.05
CA LEU A 132 17.80 -0.98 -0.07
C LEU A 132 18.03 -0.51 -1.51
N SER A 133 17.54 -1.27 -2.48
CA SER A 133 17.66 -0.91 -3.89
C SER A 133 16.48 -1.46 -4.70
N PRO A 134 15.84 -0.64 -5.57
CA PRO A 134 14.79 -1.12 -6.48
C PRO A 134 15.25 -2.21 -7.43
N TYR A 135 16.54 -2.37 -7.62
CA TYR A 135 17.11 -3.44 -8.46
C TYR A 135 16.99 -4.84 -7.85
N PHE A 136 16.58 -4.96 -6.59
CA PHE A 136 16.24 -6.25 -5.98
C PHE A 136 14.85 -6.77 -6.38
N VAL A 137 13.98 -5.91 -6.92
CA VAL A 137 12.63 -6.25 -7.36
C VAL A 137 12.62 -7.45 -8.30
N THR A 138 11.81 -8.45 -8.00
CA THR A 138 11.61 -9.66 -8.81
C THR A 138 10.30 -9.60 -9.58
N ASP A 139 9.28 -8.99 -9.02
CA ASP A 139 7.99 -8.72 -9.66
C ASP A 139 7.86 -7.22 -9.98
N ALA A 140 7.99 -6.88 -11.26
CA ALA A 140 7.90 -5.50 -11.72
C ALA A 140 6.46 -4.94 -11.71
N ALA A 141 5.44 -5.80 -11.63
CA ALA A 141 4.04 -5.36 -11.61
C ALA A 141 3.67 -4.82 -10.22
N SER A 142 4.02 -5.54 -9.15
CA SER A 142 3.81 -5.13 -7.76
C SER A 142 4.97 -4.30 -7.19
N MET A 143 6.12 -4.20 -7.91
CA MET A 143 7.35 -3.58 -7.42
C MET A 143 7.88 -4.24 -6.14
N GLU A 144 7.78 -5.56 -6.06
CA GLU A 144 8.19 -6.36 -4.92
C GLU A 144 9.39 -7.27 -5.23
N ALA A 145 10.21 -7.53 -4.22
CA ALA A 145 11.18 -8.61 -4.23
C ALA A 145 10.57 -9.83 -3.53
N VAL A 146 10.15 -10.81 -4.29
CA VAL A 146 9.60 -12.08 -3.80
C VAL A 146 10.70 -13.13 -3.81
N LEU A 147 10.99 -13.71 -2.64
CA LEU A 147 12.00 -14.75 -2.43
C LEU A 147 11.32 -16.00 -1.90
N GLU A 148 11.37 -17.10 -2.65
CA GLU A 148 10.77 -18.36 -2.26
C GLU A 148 11.83 -19.34 -1.73
N ASP A 149 11.50 -20.05 -0.65
CA ASP A 149 12.43 -20.94 0.07
C ASP A 149 13.75 -20.27 0.47
N ALA A 150 13.66 -19.04 0.95
CA ALA A 150 14.79 -18.16 1.17
C ALA A 150 15.60 -18.51 2.42
N TYR A 151 16.92 -18.33 2.33
CA TYR A 151 17.76 -18.15 3.50
C TYR A 151 17.62 -16.73 4.06
N VAL A 152 17.77 -16.56 5.38
CA VAL A 152 17.68 -15.28 6.06
C VAL A 152 18.94 -15.08 6.91
N LEU A 153 19.75 -14.09 6.56
CA LEU A 153 20.87 -13.63 7.36
C LEU A 153 20.42 -12.47 8.26
N VAL A 154 20.64 -12.59 9.56
CA VAL A 154 20.37 -11.54 10.55
C VAL A 154 21.70 -11.11 11.18
N TYR A 155 22.18 -9.91 10.84
CA TYR A 155 23.50 -9.41 11.23
C TYR A 155 23.44 -8.03 11.87
N GLU A 156 24.01 -7.84 13.07
CA GLU A 156 23.87 -6.61 13.88
C GLU A 156 24.51 -5.38 13.22
N LYS A 157 25.66 -5.55 12.57
CA LYS A 157 26.47 -4.45 12.06
C LYS A 157 26.15 -4.13 10.60
N LYS A 158 26.71 -3.00 10.17
CA LYS A 158 26.71 -2.58 8.77
C LYS A 158 27.62 -3.49 7.93
N VAL A 159 27.16 -3.78 6.72
CA VAL A 159 27.90 -4.56 5.71
C VAL A 159 28.29 -3.65 4.55
N SER A 160 29.57 -3.30 4.45
CA SER A 160 30.10 -2.43 3.38
C SER A 160 31.07 -3.16 2.47
N ASN A 161 31.79 -4.15 3.00
CA ASN A 161 32.79 -4.93 2.25
C ASN A 161 32.21 -6.27 1.82
N ILE A 162 32.19 -6.52 0.53
CA ILE A 162 31.66 -7.78 -0.03
C ILE A 162 32.48 -9.00 0.37
N LYS A 163 33.79 -8.84 0.61
CA LYS A 163 34.70 -9.95 0.96
C LYS A 163 34.27 -10.73 2.19
N ASP A 164 33.64 -10.03 3.14
CA ASP A 164 33.17 -10.63 4.38
C ASP A 164 31.94 -11.54 4.16
N LEU A 165 31.18 -11.29 3.06
CA LEU A 165 30.02 -12.08 2.67
C LEU A 165 30.34 -13.23 1.72
N VAL A 166 31.43 -13.14 0.93
CA VAL A 166 31.74 -14.10 -0.15
C VAL A 166 31.71 -15.56 0.31
N PRO A 167 32.33 -15.97 1.45
CA PRO A 167 32.35 -17.37 1.85
C PRO A 167 30.95 -17.95 2.10
N MET A 168 30.04 -17.14 2.63
CA MET A 168 28.64 -17.51 2.87
C MET A 168 27.83 -17.47 1.55
N LEU A 169 28.01 -16.44 0.72
CA LEU A 169 27.31 -16.31 -0.56
C LEU A 169 27.59 -17.48 -1.50
N GLU A 170 28.84 -17.93 -1.59
CA GLU A 170 29.23 -19.11 -2.40
C GLU A 170 28.44 -20.36 -1.99
N LYS A 171 28.27 -20.58 -0.67
CA LYS A 171 27.49 -21.70 -0.16
C LYS A 171 26.01 -21.56 -0.46
N VAL A 172 25.45 -20.36 -0.35
CA VAL A 172 24.04 -20.08 -0.68
C VAL A 172 23.78 -20.30 -2.17
N VAL A 173 24.65 -19.78 -3.04
CA VAL A 173 24.57 -19.97 -4.50
C VAL A 173 24.62 -21.46 -4.89
N GLN A 174 25.51 -22.25 -4.25
CA GLN A 174 25.58 -23.71 -4.47
C GLN A 174 24.26 -24.42 -4.12
N GLN A 175 23.47 -23.90 -3.15
CA GLN A 175 22.15 -24.45 -2.82
C GLN A 175 21.05 -24.00 -3.79
N GLY A 176 21.30 -23.04 -4.68
CA GLY A 176 20.33 -22.52 -5.62
C GLY A 176 19.15 -21.79 -4.99
N LYS A 177 19.30 -21.31 -3.74
CA LYS A 177 18.22 -20.65 -2.99
C LYS A 177 18.46 -19.15 -2.88
N PRO A 178 17.39 -18.33 -2.83
CA PRO A 178 17.52 -16.90 -2.61
C PRO A 178 17.95 -16.57 -1.18
N LEU A 179 18.47 -15.35 -0.97
CA LEU A 179 18.94 -14.85 0.30
C LEU A 179 18.32 -13.50 0.64
N LEU A 180 17.72 -13.40 1.82
CA LEU A 180 17.41 -12.14 2.47
C LEU A 180 18.53 -11.75 3.44
N ILE A 181 19.05 -10.53 3.31
CA ILE A 181 20.07 -9.98 4.23
C ILE A 181 19.40 -8.88 5.06
N ILE A 182 19.35 -9.08 6.37
CA ILE A 182 18.88 -8.10 7.36
C ILE A 182 20.10 -7.63 8.16
N ALA A 183 20.50 -6.39 7.97
CA ALA A 183 21.67 -5.83 8.64
C ALA A 183 21.35 -4.38 9.12
N GLU A 184 22.20 -3.81 9.99
CA GLU A 184 22.05 -2.38 10.34
C GLU A 184 21.99 -1.49 9.09
N ASP A 185 22.87 -1.75 8.14
CA ASP A 185 22.85 -1.18 6.79
C ASP A 185 23.64 -2.09 5.84
N VAL A 186 23.35 -2.01 4.54
CA VAL A 186 24.19 -2.63 3.50
C VAL A 186 24.48 -1.56 2.45
N ASP A 187 25.74 -1.19 2.27
CA ASP A 187 26.11 -0.12 1.33
C ASP A 187 27.42 -0.41 0.57
N GLY A 188 27.92 0.61 -0.10
CA GLY A 188 29.21 0.59 -0.79
C GLY A 188 29.37 -0.57 -1.77
N GLU A 189 30.54 -1.24 -1.68
CA GLU A 189 30.90 -2.37 -2.55
C GLU A 189 29.97 -3.57 -2.34
N ALA A 190 29.52 -3.83 -1.11
CA ALA A 190 28.64 -4.95 -0.80
C ALA A 190 27.30 -4.80 -1.51
N LEU A 191 26.62 -3.65 -1.39
CA LEU A 191 25.34 -3.39 -2.05
C LEU A 191 25.47 -3.43 -3.58
N ALA A 192 26.50 -2.78 -4.13
CA ALA A 192 26.74 -2.76 -5.57
C ALA A 192 26.91 -4.17 -6.15
N THR A 193 27.70 -5.01 -5.47
CA THR A 193 27.96 -6.38 -5.90
C THR A 193 26.72 -7.26 -5.81
N LEU A 194 25.92 -7.15 -4.75
CA LEU A 194 24.64 -7.86 -4.62
C LEU A 194 23.67 -7.48 -5.76
N VAL A 195 23.53 -6.19 -6.04
CA VAL A 195 22.70 -5.68 -7.14
C VAL A 195 23.18 -6.20 -8.50
N ILE A 196 24.48 -6.15 -8.77
CA ILE A 196 25.04 -6.63 -10.06
C ILE A 196 24.78 -8.13 -10.22
N ASN A 197 24.98 -8.93 -9.20
CA ASN A 197 24.74 -10.38 -9.27
C ASN A 197 23.25 -10.70 -9.46
N ARG A 198 22.36 -9.93 -8.81
CA ARG A 198 20.91 -10.04 -9.03
C ARG A 198 20.53 -9.71 -10.47
N LEU A 199 21.04 -8.59 -11.02
CA LEU A 199 20.79 -8.18 -12.41
C LEU A 199 21.32 -9.17 -13.45
N ARG A 200 22.46 -9.82 -13.16
CA ARG A 200 23.03 -10.87 -14.01
C ARG A 200 22.28 -12.21 -13.88
N GLY A 201 21.33 -12.33 -12.95
CA GLY A 201 20.65 -13.61 -12.70
C GLY A 201 21.52 -14.67 -12.06
N THR A 202 22.70 -14.32 -11.53
CA THR A 202 23.64 -15.26 -10.90
C THR A 202 23.01 -15.84 -9.63
N PHE A 203 22.37 -15.00 -8.82
CA PHE A 203 21.58 -15.45 -7.70
C PHE A 203 20.56 -14.38 -7.26
N THR A 204 19.44 -14.84 -6.68
CA THR A 204 18.37 -13.94 -6.21
C THR A 204 18.63 -13.56 -4.76
N CYS A 205 18.69 -12.27 -4.49
CA CYS A 205 18.85 -11.74 -3.14
C CYS A 205 18.09 -10.42 -2.94
N CYS A 206 17.85 -10.09 -1.69
CA CYS A 206 17.37 -8.79 -1.26
C CYS A 206 18.09 -8.37 0.02
N ALA A 207 18.41 -7.10 0.16
CA ALA A 207 19.00 -6.53 1.36
C ALA A 207 18.08 -5.45 1.94
N VAL A 208 17.85 -5.50 3.25
CA VAL A 208 17.01 -4.58 4.00
C VAL A 208 17.70 -4.12 5.27
N LYS A 209 17.31 -2.95 5.78
CA LYS A 209 17.78 -2.51 7.10
C LYS A 209 17.08 -3.27 8.22
N ALA A 210 17.81 -3.55 9.28
CA ALA A 210 17.23 -4.12 10.49
C ALA A 210 16.20 -3.16 11.12
N PRO A 211 15.04 -3.67 11.59
CA PRO A 211 14.01 -2.85 12.20
C PRO A 211 14.42 -2.34 13.58
N GLY A 212 13.91 -1.17 13.95
CA GLY A 212 14.17 -0.56 15.26
C GLY A 212 15.54 0.11 15.39
N TYR A 213 15.85 0.55 16.61
CA TYR A 213 17.11 1.24 16.98
C TYR A 213 17.59 0.74 18.34
N GLY A 214 18.93 0.74 18.57
CA GLY A 214 19.52 0.35 19.85
C GLY A 214 19.12 -1.05 20.32
N ASP A 215 18.78 -1.20 21.59
CA ASP A 215 18.42 -2.51 22.19
C ASP A 215 17.12 -3.09 21.59
N ARG A 216 16.20 -2.24 21.14
CA ARG A 216 15.02 -2.69 20.42
C ARG A 216 15.37 -3.36 19.09
N ARG A 217 16.37 -2.83 18.35
CA ARG A 217 16.84 -3.47 17.11
C ARG A 217 17.33 -4.88 17.41
N LYS A 218 18.12 -5.05 18.46
CA LYS A 218 18.62 -6.36 18.88
C LYS A 218 17.48 -7.31 19.21
N ALA A 219 16.52 -6.88 19.99
CA ALA A 219 15.36 -7.67 20.36
C ALA A 219 14.51 -8.09 19.15
N MET A 220 14.28 -7.19 18.19
CA MET A 220 13.55 -7.51 16.96
C MET A 220 14.35 -8.46 16.05
N MET A 221 15.67 -8.31 15.96
CA MET A 221 16.54 -9.22 15.23
C MET A 221 16.55 -10.63 15.83
N GLU A 222 16.51 -10.75 17.17
CA GLU A 222 16.33 -12.04 17.85
C GLU A 222 14.97 -12.66 17.53
N ASP A 223 13.89 -11.87 17.53
CA ASP A 223 12.56 -12.36 17.19
C ASP A 223 12.52 -12.91 15.76
N ILE A 224 13.16 -12.20 14.80
CA ILE A 224 13.27 -12.65 13.40
C ILE A 224 14.09 -13.94 13.32
N ALA A 225 15.21 -14.03 14.05
CA ALA A 225 16.05 -15.21 14.07
C ALA A 225 15.31 -16.43 14.64
N ILE A 226 14.57 -16.26 15.74
CA ILE A 226 13.74 -17.32 16.34
C ILE A 226 12.63 -17.74 15.37
N LEU A 227 11.95 -16.79 14.73
CA LEU A 227 10.90 -17.07 13.75
C LEU A 227 11.42 -17.87 12.56
N THR A 228 12.62 -17.57 12.09
CA THR A 228 13.22 -18.23 10.91
C THR A 228 14.08 -19.44 11.23
N GLY A 229 14.29 -19.72 12.53
CA GLY A 229 15.14 -20.83 13.01
C GLY A 229 16.62 -20.61 12.76
N GLY A 230 17.06 -19.35 12.61
CA GLY A 230 18.44 -18.95 12.47
C GLY A 230 19.05 -18.41 13.76
N THR A 231 20.19 -17.77 13.62
CA THR A 231 20.92 -17.11 14.71
C THR A 231 21.15 -15.64 14.35
N ALA A 232 20.71 -14.72 15.22
CA ALA A 232 21.08 -13.32 15.07
C ALA A 232 22.56 -13.13 15.45
N ILE A 233 23.35 -12.65 14.50
CA ILE A 233 24.80 -12.52 14.65
C ILE A 233 25.10 -11.16 15.27
N PHE A 234 25.31 -11.17 16.59
CA PHE A 234 25.68 -9.99 17.37
C PHE A 234 27.20 -9.96 17.63
N GLU A 235 27.74 -8.77 17.77
CA GLU A 235 29.15 -8.58 18.12
C GLU A 235 29.55 -9.30 19.42
N ALA A 236 28.64 -9.31 20.39
CA ALA A 236 28.84 -9.99 21.67
C ALA A 236 29.08 -11.50 21.55
N LEU A 237 28.67 -12.13 20.45
CA LEU A 237 28.91 -13.55 20.19
C LEU A 237 30.33 -13.82 19.66
N GLY A 238 31.09 -12.79 19.30
CA GLY A 238 32.45 -12.94 18.74
C GLY A 238 32.48 -13.57 17.35
N ILE A 239 31.34 -13.78 16.71
CA ILE A 239 31.25 -14.42 15.38
C ILE A 239 31.53 -13.37 14.31
N LYS A 240 32.53 -13.61 13.48
CA LYS A 240 32.81 -12.75 12.33
C LYS A 240 31.97 -13.16 11.13
N LEU A 241 31.59 -12.20 10.30
CA LEU A 241 30.74 -12.43 9.13
C LEU A 241 31.39 -13.39 8.11
N ASP A 242 32.71 -13.38 7.97
CA ASP A 242 33.48 -14.26 7.10
C ASP A 242 33.50 -15.75 7.57
N SER A 243 33.16 -15.98 8.85
CA SER A 243 33.07 -17.34 9.43
C SER A 243 31.63 -17.89 9.46
N VAL A 244 30.63 -17.09 9.01
CA VAL A 244 29.23 -17.50 8.96
C VAL A 244 29.02 -18.55 7.89
N ASP A 245 28.31 -19.61 8.24
CA ASP A 245 27.89 -20.64 7.31
C ASP A 245 26.36 -20.83 7.29
N LEU A 246 25.87 -21.79 6.51
CA LEU A 246 24.45 -22.05 6.34
C LEU A 246 23.71 -22.41 7.64
N THR A 247 24.43 -22.87 8.67
CA THR A 247 23.81 -23.28 9.96
C THR A 247 23.36 -22.09 10.80
N TYR A 248 23.95 -20.92 10.56
CA TYR A 248 23.53 -19.66 11.21
C TYR A 248 22.35 -19.00 10.52
N LEU A 249 22.10 -19.35 9.25
CA LEU A 249 21.04 -18.73 8.46
C LEU A 249 19.67 -19.28 8.86
N GLY A 250 18.73 -18.38 9.07
CA GLY A 250 17.34 -18.73 9.16
C GLY A 250 16.78 -19.14 7.79
N ARG A 251 15.57 -19.68 7.79
CA ARG A 251 14.82 -20.05 6.58
C ARG A 251 13.39 -19.55 6.64
N ALA A 252 12.86 -19.19 5.49
CA ALA A 252 11.45 -18.87 5.32
C ALA A 252 10.96 -19.44 4.00
N LYS A 253 9.73 -19.92 3.96
CA LYS A 253 9.13 -20.43 2.73
C LYS A 253 8.92 -19.34 1.71
N LYS A 254 8.53 -18.15 2.17
CA LYS A 254 8.38 -16.98 1.31
C LYS A 254 8.76 -15.71 2.06
N VAL A 255 9.45 -14.80 1.38
CA VAL A 255 9.71 -13.44 1.86
C VAL A 255 9.26 -12.47 0.78
N ILE A 256 8.49 -11.47 1.17
CA ILE A 256 8.04 -10.38 0.30
C ILE A 256 8.62 -9.07 0.82
N VAL A 257 9.32 -8.34 -0.03
CA VAL A 257 9.90 -7.04 0.33
C VAL A 257 9.42 -6.00 -0.67
N ASP A 258 8.65 -5.04 -0.19
CA ASP A 258 8.28 -3.84 -0.93
C ASP A 258 9.21 -2.65 -0.60
N LYS A 259 8.87 -1.45 -1.02
CA LYS A 259 9.67 -0.24 -0.76
C LYS A 259 9.71 0.16 0.73
N ASP A 260 8.72 -0.24 1.50
CA ASP A 260 8.51 0.20 2.88
C ASP A 260 8.58 -0.94 3.91
N ASN A 261 8.22 -2.17 3.50
CA ASN A 261 8.02 -3.30 4.40
C ASN A 261 8.77 -4.57 3.97
N THR A 262 9.04 -5.43 4.94
CA THR A 262 9.50 -6.81 4.75
C THR A 262 8.56 -7.75 5.47
N THR A 263 7.98 -8.71 4.75
CA THR A 263 7.08 -9.75 5.27
C THR A 263 7.75 -11.11 5.16
N ILE A 264 7.90 -11.80 6.28
CA ILE A 264 8.40 -13.17 6.37
C ILE A 264 7.22 -14.10 6.60
N ILE A 265 7.05 -15.10 5.75
CA ILE A 265 5.92 -16.03 5.76
C ILE A 265 6.45 -17.45 5.91
N GLU A 266 5.87 -18.22 6.83
CA GLU A 266 6.26 -19.59 7.15
C GLU A 266 7.77 -19.69 7.46
N GLY A 267 8.21 -19.00 8.53
CA GLY A 267 9.58 -19.18 9.04
C GLY A 267 9.80 -20.60 9.56
N ALA A 268 11.02 -21.10 9.40
CA ALA A 268 11.39 -22.47 9.80
C ALA A 268 11.70 -22.62 11.31
N GLY A 269 11.41 -21.59 12.12
CA GLY A 269 11.55 -21.62 13.56
C GLY A 269 10.65 -22.67 14.21
N LYS A 270 11.07 -23.22 15.35
CA LYS A 270 10.23 -24.17 16.08
C LYS A 270 9.13 -23.44 16.82
N SER A 271 7.88 -23.88 16.66
CA SER A 271 6.72 -23.28 17.33
C SER A 271 6.87 -23.22 18.87
N VAL A 272 7.66 -24.13 19.47
CA VAL A 272 7.97 -24.10 20.91
C VAL A 272 8.83 -22.88 21.26
N ASP A 273 9.85 -22.60 20.46
CA ASP A 273 10.77 -21.48 20.70
C ASP A 273 10.06 -20.14 20.48
N ILE A 274 9.21 -20.07 19.45
CA ILE A 274 8.36 -18.88 19.16
C ILE A 274 7.40 -18.63 20.33
N LYS A 275 6.69 -19.66 20.82
CA LYS A 275 5.81 -19.54 21.98
C LYS A 275 6.56 -19.09 23.24
N SER A 276 7.72 -19.67 23.49
CA SER A 276 8.57 -19.28 24.62
C SER A 276 8.98 -17.81 24.54
N ARG A 277 9.27 -17.31 23.35
CA ARG A 277 9.59 -15.90 23.11
C ARG A 277 8.40 -15.00 23.32
N ILE A 278 7.22 -15.38 22.85
CA ILE A 278 5.95 -14.67 23.09
C ILE A 278 5.69 -14.56 24.61
N ASP A 279 5.85 -15.65 25.36
CA ASP A 279 5.64 -15.64 26.82
C ASP A 279 6.70 -14.82 27.57
N GLN A 280 7.92 -14.72 27.01
CA GLN A 280 8.94 -13.81 27.53
C GLN A 280 8.51 -12.35 27.36
N ILE A 281 8.07 -11.96 26.16
CA ILE A 281 7.60 -10.59 25.87
C ILE A 281 6.40 -10.23 26.75
N ARG A 282 5.45 -11.15 26.97
CA ARG A 282 4.32 -10.92 27.87
C ARG A 282 4.77 -10.61 29.30
N ARG A 283 5.75 -11.36 29.81
CA ARG A 283 6.33 -11.08 31.15
C ARG A 283 7.07 -9.75 31.20
N GLU A 284 7.74 -9.34 30.11
CA GLU A 284 8.37 -8.02 30.02
C GLU A 284 7.31 -6.90 30.07
N ILE A 285 6.16 -7.07 29.40
CA ILE A 285 5.01 -6.14 29.45
C ILE A 285 4.46 -6.00 30.87
N GLU A 286 4.29 -7.11 31.59
CA GLU A 286 3.79 -7.12 32.97
C GLU A 286 4.76 -6.42 33.96
N ASN A 287 6.06 -6.51 33.70
CA ASN A 287 7.10 -6.00 34.62
C ASN A 287 7.54 -4.56 34.30
N THR A 288 7.22 -4.03 33.11
CA THR A 288 7.64 -2.66 32.76
C THR A 288 6.79 -1.60 33.45
N THR A 289 7.44 -0.56 33.96
CA THR A 289 6.81 0.60 34.58
C THR A 289 6.66 1.78 33.63
N SER A 290 7.27 1.71 32.43
CA SER A 290 7.24 2.74 31.40
C SER A 290 6.08 2.46 30.44
N ASP A 291 5.13 3.39 30.32
CA ASP A 291 4.01 3.27 29.39
C ASP A 291 4.49 3.22 27.92
N TYR A 292 5.57 3.96 27.60
CA TYR A 292 6.17 3.92 26.28
C TYR A 292 6.81 2.56 25.97
N ASP A 293 7.55 1.96 26.92
CA ASP A 293 8.15 0.65 26.71
C ASP A 293 7.07 -0.43 26.63
N ARG A 294 6.00 -0.30 27.42
CA ARG A 294 4.84 -1.19 27.35
C ARG A 294 4.21 -1.16 25.96
N GLU A 295 3.91 0.02 25.42
CA GLU A 295 3.35 0.17 24.06
C GLU A 295 4.24 -0.52 23.02
N LYS A 296 5.56 -0.35 23.12
CA LYS A 296 6.49 -0.94 22.17
C LYS A 296 6.69 -2.45 22.33
N LEU A 297 6.55 -2.98 23.52
CA LEU A 297 6.52 -4.42 23.75
C LEU A 297 5.22 -5.03 23.26
N GLU A 298 4.08 -4.35 23.42
CA GLU A 298 2.78 -4.76 22.88
C GLU A 298 2.80 -4.80 21.34
N GLU A 299 3.37 -3.77 20.68
CA GLU A 299 3.57 -3.76 19.24
C GLU A 299 4.43 -4.96 18.77
N ARG A 300 5.53 -5.24 19.46
CA ARG A 300 6.41 -6.36 19.16
C ARG A 300 5.71 -7.72 19.38
N LEU A 301 4.92 -7.82 20.47
CA LEU A 301 4.10 -9.00 20.75
C LEU A 301 3.08 -9.23 19.63
N ALA A 302 2.38 -8.19 19.20
CA ALA A 302 1.38 -8.27 18.12
C ALA A 302 2.01 -8.77 16.81
N LYS A 303 3.19 -8.25 16.45
CA LYS A 303 3.92 -8.67 15.24
C LYS A 303 4.36 -10.15 15.28
N LEU A 304 4.77 -10.66 16.43
CA LEU A 304 5.24 -12.06 16.54
C LEU A 304 4.09 -13.05 16.80
N ALA A 305 3.09 -12.67 17.60
CA ALA A 305 2.00 -13.55 17.99
C ALA A 305 0.84 -13.57 16.98
N GLY A 306 0.67 -12.50 16.20
CA GLY A 306 -0.41 -12.37 15.21
C GLY A 306 -0.27 -13.33 14.03
N GLY A 307 0.95 -13.71 13.68
CA GLY A 307 1.22 -14.54 12.51
C GLY A 307 0.83 -13.86 11.21
N VAL A 308 0.63 -14.67 10.17
CA VAL A 308 0.17 -14.23 8.85
C VAL A 308 -1.08 -14.98 8.46
N ALA A 309 -2.14 -14.26 8.09
CA ALA A 309 -3.28 -14.84 7.41
C ALA A 309 -2.99 -14.88 5.91
N LYS A 310 -2.97 -16.07 5.35
CA LYS A 310 -2.73 -16.29 3.93
C LYS A 310 -4.05 -16.61 3.24
N VAL A 311 -4.46 -15.76 2.32
CA VAL A 311 -5.64 -15.97 1.47
C VAL A 311 -5.19 -16.57 0.16
N ASN A 312 -5.48 -17.85 -0.05
CA ASN A 312 -5.21 -18.59 -1.28
C ASN A 312 -6.42 -18.47 -2.19
N VAL A 313 -6.32 -17.62 -3.22
CA VAL A 313 -7.43 -17.36 -4.15
C VAL A 313 -7.63 -18.55 -5.08
N GLY A 314 -8.85 -19.09 -5.12
CA GLY A 314 -9.23 -20.20 -6.00
C GLY A 314 -10.04 -19.73 -7.21
N ALA A 315 -9.75 -20.28 -8.40
CA ALA A 315 -10.51 -20.06 -9.62
C ALA A 315 -10.33 -21.19 -10.64
N ALA A 316 -11.20 -21.24 -11.64
CA ALA A 316 -11.15 -22.28 -12.66
C ALA A 316 -10.12 -22.01 -13.77
N THR A 317 -9.78 -20.75 -14.01
CA THR A 317 -8.82 -20.31 -15.03
C THR A 317 -7.80 -19.33 -14.48
N GLU A 318 -6.64 -19.24 -15.12
CA GLU A 318 -5.57 -18.30 -14.73
C GLU A 318 -6.03 -16.82 -14.84
N SER A 319 -6.83 -16.49 -15.85
CA SER A 319 -7.35 -15.13 -16.02
C SER A 319 -8.34 -14.75 -14.92
N GLU A 320 -9.23 -15.67 -14.55
CA GLU A 320 -10.17 -15.50 -13.45
C GLU A 320 -9.42 -15.41 -12.10
N MET A 321 -8.38 -16.23 -11.93
CA MET A 321 -7.51 -16.21 -10.74
C MET A 321 -6.89 -14.83 -10.53
N LYS A 322 -6.28 -14.26 -11.57
CA LYS A 322 -5.65 -12.95 -11.52
C LYS A 322 -6.66 -11.84 -11.22
N GLU A 323 -7.82 -11.88 -11.84
CA GLU A 323 -8.89 -10.90 -11.60
C GLU A 323 -9.42 -11.01 -10.17
N LYS A 324 -9.70 -12.22 -9.69
CA LYS A 324 -10.20 -12.46 -8.33
C LYS A 324 -9.14 -12.08 -7.28
N LYS A 325 -7.85 -12.39 -7.55
CA LYS A 325 -6.74 -11.98 -6.68
C LYS A 325 -6.67 -10.45 -6.55
N ALA A 326 -6.68 -9.72 -7.65
CA ALA A 326 -6.66 -8.26 -7.63
C ALA A 326 -7.85 -7.69 -6.85
N ARG A 327 -9.05 -8.25 -7.01
CA ARG A 327 -10.25 -7.85 -6.28
C ARG A 327 -10.12 -8.11 -4.77
N VAL A 328 -9.52 -9.22 -4.36
CA VAL A 328 -9.24 -9.51 -2.93
C VAL A 328 -8.21 -8.55 -2.36
N GLU A 329 -7.16 -8.22 -3.12
CA GLU A 329 -6.14 -7.24 -2.74
C GLU A 329 -6.73 -5.84 -2.56
N ASP A 330 -7.55 -5.37 -3.50
CA ASP A 330 -8.26 -4.08 -3.40
C ASP A 330 -9.15 -4.04 -2.14
N ALA A 331 -9.93 -5.12 -1.91
CA ALA A 331 -10.78 -5.23 -0.74
C ALA A 331 -9.99 -5.23 0.58
N LEU A 332 -8.83 -5.89 0.62
CA LEU A 332 -7.94 -5.90 1.77
C LEU A 332 -7.41 -4.49 2.08
N HIS A 333 -6.93 -3.77 1.06
CA HIS A 333 -6.42 -2.41 1.21
C HIS A 333 -7.51 -1.44 1.69
N ALA A 334 -8.69 -1.48 1.08
CA ALA A 334 -9.82 -0.65 1.48
C ALA A 334 -10.26 -0.93 2.93
N THR A 335 -10.24 -2.20 3.35
CA THR A 335 -10.61 -2.59 4.72
C THR A 335 -9.58 -2.11 5.74
N ARG A 336 -8.28 -2.22 5.43
CA ARG A 336 -7.21 -1.65 6.26
C ARG A 336 -7.36 -0.13 6.41
N ALA A 337 -7.56 0.57 5.29
CA ALA A 337 -7.79 2.01 5.29
C ALA A 337 -9.01 2.43 6.14
N ALA A 338 -10.09 1.64 6.12
CA ALA A 338 -11.28 1.87 6.93
C ALA A 338 -11.05 1.62 8.43
N VAL A 339 -10.29 0.60 8.79
CA VAL A 339 -9.93 0.32 10.19
C VAL A 339 -9.03 1.42 10.75
N GLU A 340 -8.14 1.97 9.92
CA GLU A 340 -7.18 3.02 10.31
C GLU A 340 -7.87 4.37 10.57
N GLU A 341 -8.66 4.86 9.61
CA GLU A 341 -9.22 6.23 9.67
C GLU A 341 -10.77 6.28 9.76
N GLY A 342 -11.44 5.13 9.77
CA GLY A 342 -12.90 5.08 9.79
C GLY A 342 -13.52 5.12 8.40
N ILE A 343 -14.85 5.13 8.38
CA ILE A 343 -15.70 5.09 7.19
C ILE A 343 -16.57 6.33 7.06
N LEU A 344 -16.95 6.63 5.83
CA LEU A 344 -17.83 7.71 5.42
C LEU A 344 -18.99 7.14 4.59
N PRO A 345 -20.13 7.86 4.43
CA PRO A 345 -21.10 7.49 3.42
C PRO A 345 -20.48 7.54 2.02
N GLY A 346 -20.62 6.43 1.27
CA GLY A 346 -19.99 6.24 -0.03
C GLY A 346 -20.69 6.98 -1.18
N GLY A 347 -20.41 6.54 -2.41
CA GLY A 347 -21.07 7.08 -3.59
C GLY A 347 -20.78 8.55 -3.90
N GLY A 348 -19.67 9.10 -3.41
CA GLY A 348 -19.30 10.53 -3.56
C GLY A 348 -20.06 11.49 -2.61
N VAL A 349 -20.94 10.98 -1.76
CA VAL A 349 -21.76 11.80 -0.84
C VAL A 349 -20.90 12.49 0.21
N ALA A 350 -19.89 11.84 0.74
CA ALA A 350 -19.01 12.42 1.75
C ALA A 350 -18.28 13.67 1.23
N LEU A 351 -17.71 13.63 0.03
CA LEU A 351 -17.04 14.77 -0.61
C LEU A 351 -18.02 15.93 -0.84
N LEU A 352 -19.22 15.63 -1.36
CA LEU A 352 -20.26 16.60 -1.59
C LEU A 352 -20.66 17.33 -0.30
N ARG A 353 -20.88 16.61 0.80
CA ARG A 353 -21.26 17.17 2.09
C ARG A 353 -20.15 17.92 2.78
N ALA A 354 -18.93 17.38 2.76
CA ALA A 354 -17.77 18.03 3.35
C ALA A 354 -17.48 19.36 2.64
N SER A 355 -17.50 19.38 1.31
CA SER A 355 -17.28 20.61 0.53
C SER A 355 -18.37 21.66 0.72
N SER A 356 -19.63 21.22 0.93
CA SER A 356 -20.74 22.16 1.19
C SER A 356 -20.73 22.76 2.60
N ALA A 357 -19.97 22.18 3.52
CA ALA A 357 -19.87 22.61 4.92
C ALA A 357 -18.69 23.57 5.19
N VAL A 358 -17.85 23.83 4.19
CA VAL A 358 -16.69 24.71 4.30
C VAL A 358 -16.87 25.97 3.44
N SER A 359 -16.21 27.05 3.82
CA SER A 359 -16.23 28.31 3.10
C SER A 359 -14.89 29.03 3.20
N PRO A 360 -14.48 29.80 2.17
CA PRO A 360 -13.24 30.55 2.21
C PRO A 360 -13.25 31.60 3.33
N ALA A 361 -12.11 31.79 3.98
CA ALA A 361 -11.95 32.82 5.00
C ALA A 361 -12.24 34.23 4.41
N ALA A 362 -12.79 35.13 5.23
CA ALA A 362 -13.19 36.44 4.77
C ALA A 362 -12.04 37.28 4.23
N ASP A 363 -10.86 37.16 4.82
CA ASP A 363 -9.60 37.85 4.50
C ASP A 363 -8.79 37.22 3.36
N MET A 364 -9.26 36.09 2.80
CA MET A 364 -8.61 35.41 1.68
C MET A 364 -8.61 36.31 0.42
N ALA A 365 -7.49 36.34 -0.32
CA ALA A 365 -7.36 37.10 -1.56
C ALA A 365 -8.38 36.63 -2.61
N ALA A 366 -8.77 37.53 -3.56
CA ALA A 366 -9.77 37.24 -4.57
C ALA A 366 -9.45 36.01 -5.40
N ASP A 367 -8.22 35.91 -5.91
CA ASP A 367 -7.78 34.80 -6.73
C ASP A 367 -7.65 33.48 -5.93
N GLU A 368 -7.31 33.56 -4.65
CA GLU A 368 -7.35 32.39 -3.75
C GLU A 368 -8.79 31.90 -3.53
N LYS A 369 -9.77 32.82 -3.38
CA LYS A 369 -11.19 32.44 -3.28
C LYS A 369 -11.69 31.72 -4.53
N VAL A 370 -11.19 32.10 -5.72
CA VAL A 370 -11.49 31.37 -6.95
C VAL A 370 -10.97 29.94 -6.87
N GLY A 371 -9.69 29.75 -6.46
CA GLY A 371 -9.10 28.43 -6.29
C GLY A 371 -9.86 27.57 -5.27
N TYR A 372 -10.24 28.15 -4.14
CA TYR A 372 -11.05 27.49 -3.12
C TYR A 372 -12.39 27.01 -3.69
N GLY A 373 -13.09 27.88 -4.40
CA GLY A 373 -14.39 27.56 -5.03
C GLY A 373 -14.29 26.47 -6.11
N ILE A 374 -13.17 26.35 -6.79
CA ILE A 374 -12.93 25.27 -7.77
C ILE A 374 -12.97 23.91 -7.10
N VAL A 375 -12.27 23.72 -5.98
CA VAL A 375 -12.27 22.45 -5.25
C VAL A 375 -13.66 22.11 -4.72
N VAL A 376 -14.37 23.08 -4.15
CA VAL A 376 -15.73 22.89 -3.66
C VAL A 376 -16.67 22.40 -4.79
N ARG A 377 -16.56 22.97 -5.98
CA ARG A 377 -17.34 22.50 -7.15
C ARG A 377 -16.88 21.12 -7.64
N ALA A 378 -15.58 20.89 -7.70
CA ALA A 378 -15.00 19.63 -8.16
C ALA A 378 -15.42 18.44 -7.27
N CYS A 379 -15.66 18.65 -5.97
CA CYS A 379 -16.16 17.60 -5.07
C CYS A 379 -17.56 17.05 -5.43
N ARG A 380 -18.27 17.70 -6.36
CA ARG A 380 -19.52 17.17 -6.93
C ARG A 380 -19.28 16.10 -8.00
N ALA A 381 -18.10 16.12 -8.64
CA ALA A 381 -17.83 15.30 -9.82
C ALA A 381 -17.99 13.79 -9.59
N PRO A 382 -17.54 13.18 -8.49
CA PRO A 382 -17.70 11.75 -8.26
C PRO A 382 -19.17 11.31 -8.23
N LEU A 383 -20.02 11.99 -7.44
CA LEU A 383 -21.45 11.67 -7.38
C LEU A 383 -22.14 11.93 -8.73
N THR A 384 -21.77 13.03 -9.40
CA THR A 384 -22.30 13.36 -10.75
C THR A 384 -22.00 12.24 -11.73
N MET A 385 -20.76 11.73 -11.75
CA MET A 385 -20.35 10.65 -12.66
C MET A 385 -21.09 9.34 -12.35
N ILE A 386 -21.23 8.98 -11.06
CA ILE A 386 -21.98 7.80 -10.63
C ILE A 386 -23.44 7.88 -11.10
N ALA A 387 -24.09 9.04 -10.87
CA ALA A 387 -25.47 9.25 -11.29
C ALA A 387 -25.64 9.19 -12.81
N GLN A 388 -24.74 9.80 -13.58
CA GLN A 388 -24.77 9.74 -15.04
C GLN A 388 -24.58 8.32 -15.57
N ASN A 389 -23.68 7.53 -14.97
CA ASN A 389 -23.49 6.12 -15.32
C ASN A 389 -24.74 5.27 -15.01
N ALA A 390 -25.53 5.67 -14.01
CA ALA A 390 -26.82 5.07 -13.69
C ALA A 390 -28.00 5.61 -14.54
N GLY A 391 -27.73 6.49 -15.51
CA GLY A 391 -28.75 7.09 -16.38
C GLY A 391 -29.53 8.25 -15.78
N GLN A 392 -29.08 8.82 -14.65
CA GLN A 392 -29.70 9.94 -13.96
C GLN A 392 -28.96 11.27 -14.23
N ASP A 393 -29.65 12.39 -14.09
CA ASP A 393 -29.00 13.71 -14.13
C ASP A 393 -28.21 13.96 -12.84
N GLY A 394 -26.89 14.06 -12.98
CA GLY A 394 -25.99 14.23 -11.85
C GLY A 394 -26.20 15.53 -11.07
N GLY A 395 -26.62 16.61 -11.72
CA GLY A 395 -26.93 17.88 -11.07
C GLY A 395 -28.16 17.76 -10.16
N ILE A 396 -29.21 17.13 -10.67
CA ILE A 396 -30.44 16.86 -9.91
C ILE A 396 -30.16 15.96 -8.71
N VAL A 397 -29.38 14.90 -8.92
CA VAL A 397 -29.00 13.96 -7.85
C VAL A 397 -28.21 14.68 -6.76
N CYS A 398 -27.21 15.50 -7.12
CA CYS A 398 -26.41 16.26 -6.15
C CYS A 398 -27.30 17.19 -5.30
N GLU A 399 -28.19 17.97 -5.92
CA GLU A 399 -29.09 18.87 -5.18
C GLU A 399 -30.06 18.10 -4.27
N LYS A 400 -30.58 16.97 -4.74
CA LYS A 400 -31.45 16.12 -3.94
C LYS A 400 -30.71 15.51 -2.74
N VAL A 401 -29.48 15.07 -2.92
CA VAL A 401 -28.64 14.58 -1.80
C VAL A 401 -28.35 15.70 -0.81
N LEU A 402 -28.09 16.95 -1.26
CA LEU A 402 -27.87 18.09 -0.39
C LEU A 402 -29.13 18.51 0.39
N SER A 403 -30.32 18.30 -0.16
CA SER A 403 -31.58 18.57 0.55
C SER A 403 -31.83 17.61 1.72
N HIS A 404 -31.21 16.44 1.74
CA HIS A 404 -31.28 15.50 2.83
C HIS A 404 -30.13 15.72 3.84
N LYS A 405 -30.24 15.16 5.05
CA LYS A 405 -29.25 15.28 6.13
C LYS A 405 -28.61 13.94 6.47
N GLY A 406 -27.49 13.99 7.17
CA GLY A 406 -26.80 12.81 7.68
C GLY A 406 -26.22 11.95 6.56
N ASN A 407 -26.40 10.64 6.62
CA ASN A 407 -25.84 9.67 5.69
C ASN A 407 -26.74 9.38 4.47
N MET A 408 -27.85 10.13 4.33
CA MET A 408 -28.75 9.98 3.18
C MET A 408 -28.03 10.32 1.89
N GLY A 409 -28.07 9.42 0.93
CA GLY A 409 -27.43 9.57 -0.37
C GLY A 409 -28.14 8.77 -1.46
N TYR A 410 -27.64 8.83 -2.67
CA TYR A 410 -28.17 8.11 -3.82
C TYR A 410 -27.44 6.76 -3.95
N ASN A 411 -28.19 5.67 -3.91
CA ASN A 411 -27.71 4.33 -4.20
C ASN A 411 -27.98 4.01 -5.68
N ALA A 412 -26.92 4.01 -6.49
CA ALA A 412 -27.02 3.77 -7.93
C ALA A 412 -27.42 2.33 -8.29
N LEU A 413 -27.17 1.34 -7.39
CA LEU A 413 -27.55 -0.05 -7.61
C LEU A 413 -29.07 -0.25 -7.55
N THR A 414 -29.74 0.45 -6.61
CA THR A 414 -31.19 0.31 -6.37
C THR A 414 -31.99 1.47 -6.94
N ASP A 415 -31.35 2.49 -7.48
CA ASP A 415 -31.94 3.77 -7.95
C ASP A 415 -32.80 4.45 -6.88
N THR A 416 -32.33 4.41 -5.62
CA THR A 416 -33.07 4.95 -4.47
C THR A 416 -32.23 5.91 -3.62
N TYR A 417 -32.92 6.73 -2.81
CA TYR A 417 -32.29 7.60 -1.80
C TYR A 417 -32.50 7.00 -0.43
N GLU A 418 -31.40 6.61 0.21
CA GLU A 418 -31.42 5.90 1.49
C GLU A 418 -30.23 6.27 2.38
N ASP A 419 -30.22 5.77 3.62
CA ASP A 419 -29.05 5.89 4.52
C ASP A 419 -27.95 4.94 4.04
N LEU A 420 -26.95 5.50 3.34
CA LEU A 420 -25.89 4.73 2.71
C LEU A 420 -25.01 3.95 3.70
N VAL A 421 -24.84 4.45 4.91
CA VAL A 421 -24.09 3.72 5.95
C VAL A 421 -24.85 2.49 6.40
N LYS A 422 -26.19 2.59 6.54
CA LYS A 422 -27.02 1.43 6.91
C LYS A 422 -27.18 0.42 5.77
N SER A 423 -27.19 0.88 4.53
CA SER A 423 -27.26 -0.01 3.35
C SER A 423 -25.90 -0.61 2.99
N GLY A 424 -24.82 -0.25 3.72
CA GLY A 424 -23.48 -0.76 3.48
C GLY A 424 -22.71 -0.05 2.36
N VAL A 425 -23.26 1.01 1.74
CA VAL A 425 -22.57 1.81 0.72
C VAL A 425 -21.66 2.82 1.42
N ILE A 426 -20.42 2.43 1.66
CA ILE A 426 -19.46 3.16 2.51
C ILE A 426 -18.10 3.25 1.84
N ASP A 427 -17.39 4.35 2.08
CA ASP A 427 -16.03 4.59 1.60
C ASP A 427 -15.06 4.74 2.78
N PRO A 428 -13.83 4.20 2.71
CA PRO A 428 -12.80 4.50 3.70
C PRO A 428 -12.42 5.98 3.67
N THR A 429 -12.30 6.59 4.84
CA THR A 429 -11.91 8.02 4.96
C THR A 429 -10.55 8.29 4.33
N LYS A 430 -9.59 7.40 4.57
CA LYS A 430 -8.23 7.49 4.02
C LYS A 430 -8.24 7.52 2.48
N VAL A 431 -9.03 6.66 1.85
CA VAL A 431 -9.18 6.62 0.39
C VAL A 431 -9.73 7.94 -0.15
N THR A 432 -10.86 8.40 0.42
CA THR A 432 -11.55 9.60 -0.05
C THR A 432 -10.69 10.86 0.07
N ARG A 433 -10.01 11.06 1.22
CA ARG A 433 -9.14 12.24 1.42
C ARG A 433 -7.87 12.19 0.58
N THR A 434 -7.27 11.00 0.42
CA THR A 434 -6.05 10.82 -0.37
C THR A 434 -6.32 11.08 -1.84
N ALA A 435 -7.46 10.61 -2.37
CA ALA A 435 -7.90 10.88 -3.73
C ALA A 435 -8.03 12.40 -3.98
N LEU A 436 -8.67 13.14 -3.07
CA LEU A 436 -8.80 14.60 -3.15
C LEU A 436 -7.43 15.30 -3.11
N ALA A 437 -6.56 14.93 -2.17
CA ALA A 437 -5.25 15.55 -1.99
C ALA A 437 -4.33 15.32 -3.20
N ASN A 438 -4.27 14.10 -3.73
CA ASN A 438 -3.44 13.77 -4.88
C ASN A 438 -3.98 14.41 -6.17
N ALA A 439 -5.30 14.43 -6.35
CA ALA A 439 -5.95 15.12 -7.46
C ALA A 439 -5.58 16.61 -7.49
N ALA A 440 -5.69 17.29 -6.36
CA ALA A 440 -5.33 18.69 -6.22
C ALA A 440 -3.84 18.94 -6.44
N SER A 441 -2.97 18.09 -5.87
CA SER A 441 -1.52 18.20 -6.00
C SER A 441 -1.05 18.19 -7.46
N VAL A 442 -1.52 17.22 -8.25
CA VAL A 442 -1.12 17.10 -9.65
C VAL A 442 -1.79 18.16 -10.52
N SER A 443 -3.07 18.48 -10.26
CA SER A 443 -3.76 19.55 -11.00
C SER A 443 -3.10 20.90 -10.78
N THR A 444 -2.70 21.25 -9.57
CA THR A 444 -1.99 22.51 -9.28
C THR A 444 -0.62 22.57 -9.93
N LEU A 445 0.10 21.44 -9.99
CA LEU A 445 1.38 21.36 -10.69
C LEU A 445 1.20 21.66 -12.19
N LEU A 446 0.16 21.09 -12.82
CA LEU A 446 -0.17 21.36 -14.23
C LEU A 446 -0.58 22.82 -14.46
N LEU A 447 -1.40 23.39 -13.59
CA LEU A 447 -1.91 24.76 -13.69
C LEU A 447 -0.83 25.83 -13.48
N THR A 448 0.23 25.52 -12.74
CA THR A 448 1.36 26.43 -12.49
C THR A 448 2.54 26.22 -13.41
N SER A 449 2.50 25.22 -14.33
CA SER A 449 3.59 24.94 -15.27
C SER A 449 3.38 25.70 -16.58
N ASP A 450 4.36 26.51 -16.98
CA ASP A 450 4.36 27.23 -18.25
C ASP A 450 4.83 26.40 -19.43
N ALA A 451 5.72 25.44 -19.18
CA ALA A 451 6.32 24.63 -20.22
C ALA A 451 6.59 23.20 -19.77
N LEU A 452 6.48 22.27 -20.69
CA LEU A 452 6.88 20.88 -20.53
C LEU A 452 8.10 20.57 -21.40
N ILE A 453 9.17 20.11 -20.78
CA ILE A 453 10.39 19.69 -21.47
C ILE A 453 10.40 18.16 -21.52
N ALA A 454 10.51 17.61 -22.73
CA ALA A 454 10.56 16.16 -22.96
C ALA A 454 11.64 15.82 -23.97
N ASP A 455 12.19 14.61 -23.82
CA ASP A 455 13.10 14.07 -24.82
C ASP A 455 12.40 13.95 -26.20
N LYS A 456 13.10 14.32 -27.25
CA LYS A 456 12.62 14.12 -28.61
C LYS A 456 12.52 12.61 -28.88
N PRO A 457 11.39 12.11 -29.43
CA PRO A 457 11.28 10.70 -29.78
C PRO A 457 12.47 10.32 -30.69
N LYS A 458 13.21 9.28 -30.29
CA LYS A 458 14.24 8.72 -31.19
C LYS A 458 13.53 8.17 -32.42
N ALA A 459 13.92 8.64 -33.61
CA ALA A 459 13.46 8.06 -34.86
C ALA A 459 13.79 6.55 -34.81
N GLU A 460 12.79 5.70 -34.92
CA GLU A 460 13.03 4.27 -35.14
C GLU A 460 13.87 4.16 -36.40
N LYS A 461 15.11 3.69 -36.28
CA LYS A 461 15.91 3.30 -37.44
C LYS A 461 15.14 2.16 -38.09
N GLY A 462 14.51 2.47 -39.22
CA GLY A 462 13.76 1.50 -40.01
C GLY A 462 14.58 0.23 -40.16
N GLY A 463 14.07 -0.87 -39.69
CA GLY A 463 14.66 -2.17 -39.90
C GLY A 463 14.79 -2.38 -41.39
N LYS A 464 16.04 -2.56 -41.88
CA LYS A 464 16.27 -3.06 -43.22
C LYS A 464 15.50 -4.35 -43.39
N ALA A 465 14.47 -4.34 -44.21
CA ALA A 465 13.87 -5.55 -44.74
C ALA A 465 14.99 -6.34 -45.41
N THR A 466 15.45 -7.40 -44.81
CA THR A 466 16.24 -8.42 -45.47
C THR A 466 15.29 -9.12 -46.42
N GLY A 467 15.40 -8.78 -47.74
CA GLY A 467 14.76 -9.53 -48.79
C GLY A 467 15.22 -10.97 -48.72
N GLY A 468 14.28 -11.86 -48.41
CA GLY A 468 14.48 -13.29 -48.61
C GLY A 468 14.30 -13.59 -50.11
N ASP A 469 15.39 -13.98 -50.74
CA ASP A 469 15.37 -14.62 -52.05
C ASP A 469 14.61 -15.95 -51.92
N HIS A 470 13.51 -16.05 -52.63
CA HIS A 470 12.90 -17.34 -52.98
C HIS A 470 13.67 -17.85 -54.18
N ASP A 471 14.45 -18.90 -53.98
CA ASP A 471 14.79 -19.81 -55.06
C ASP A 471 14.24 -21.22 -54.74
N MET A 472 13.46 -21.68 -55.70
CA MET A 472 12.89 -23.01 -55.84
C MET A 472 13.96 -24.11 -55.79
N TYR A 473 13.68 -25.19 -55.10
CA TYR A 473 13.50 -26.56 -55.66
C TYR A 473 12.85 -27.43 -54.60
#